data_d090b4daf4761cc7f6f83b67a42d5c87
#
_entry.id   d090b4daf4761cc7f6f83b67a42d5c87
#
_cell.length_a   1.000
_cell.length_b   1.000
_cell.length_c   1.000
_cell.angle_alpha   90.00
_cell.angle_beta   90.00
_cell.angle_gamma   90.00
#
_symmetry.space_group_name_H-M   'P 1'
#
loop_
_entity.id
_entity.type
_entity.pdbx_description
1 polymer ?
#
loop_
_entity_poly.entity_id
_entity_poly.type
_entity_poly.pdbx_seq_one_letter_code
_entity_poly.pdbx_strand_id
1 'polypeptide(L)'
;MGRGNFLFSLTNLLTIQRWNNRPAILRFSEADNAYNTFFLSFVFRAMRGESLEPALRWRLSRELPKIVLSDISLQLKERIERFSPHVWNDVTKKAINELSTIADKELIDLLIDESPKYEEIDKLADLYVSYLEAYENGKVFDYSQPVEELNEKISHLSVDFSAGDVDRYWSVAQYVWVALLNLTSMVRWNRTHRNIRSTVSGHSFIVLVISYIIAKLVQYNDIEEIITRSTLHDLPEAFTGDVITPTKKKTEELEELVSVVEREMV
;
A
#
# COMPACT_ATOMS: atom_id res chain seq x y z
N MET A 1 23.45 -9.41 -11.80
CA MET A 1 22.81 -9.60 -10.50
C MET A 1 21.31 -9.63 -10.71
N GLY A 2 20.59 -10.52 -10.07
CA GLY A 2 19.35 -10.96 -10.65
C GLY A 2 18.10 -10.39 -9.99
N ARG A 3 17.00 -10.50 -10.69
CA ARG A 3 15.62 -10.22 -10.27
C ARG A 3 15.29 -10.78 -8.87
N GLY A 4 15.95 -11.89 -8.46
CA GLY A 4 15.80 -12.46 -7.13
C GLY A 4 16.29 -11.54 -5.99
N ASN A 5 17.36 -10.78 -6.20
CA ASN A 5 17.84 -9.82 -5.20
C ASN A 5 16.85 -8.67 -5.02
N PHE A 6 16.24 -8.21 -6.11
CA PHE A 6 15.20 -7.18 -6.06
C PHE A 6 13.98 -7.67 -5.27
N LEU A 7 13.49 -8.88 -5.59
CA LEU A 7 12.34 -9.45 -4.89
C LEU A 7 12.62 -9.64 -3.37
N PHE A 8 13.85 -10.03 -3.02
CA PHE A 8 14.25 -10.06 -1.62
C PHE A 8 14.27 -8.66 -0.99
N SER A 9 14.85 -7.67 -1.69
CA SER A 9 14.91 -6.28 -1.20
C SER A 9 13.53 -5.64 -1.09
N LEU A 10 12.57 -6.02 -1.94
CA LEU A 10 11.17 -5.57 -1.86
C LEU A 10 10.57 -5.89 -0.48
N THR A 11 10.97 -6.99 0.15
CA THR A 11 10.51 -7.35 1.49
C THR A 11 10.97 -6.38 2.59
N ASN A 12 11.94 -5.50 2.32
CA ASN A 12 12.33 -4.46 3.26
C ASN A 12 11.17 -3.51 3.57
N LEU A 13 10.23 -3.32 2.63
CA LEU A 13 9.03 -2.51 2.87
C LEU A 13 8.16 -3.06 4.02
N LEU A 14 8.26 -4.35 4.34
CA LEU A 14 7.60 -4.97 5.50
C LEU A 14 8.24 -4.57 6.83
N THR A 15 9.49 -4.11 6.82
CA THR A 15 10.26 -3.77 8.03
C THR A 15 10.31 -2.29 8.32
N ILE A 16 10.15 -1.45 7.29
CA ILE A 16 10.15 0.00 7.43
C ILE A 16 8.86 0.41 8.10
N GLN A 17 8.97 0.92 9.33
CA GLN A 17 7.82 1.31 10.14
C GLN A 17 7.47 2.77 9.90
N ARG A 18 6.22 3.03 9.61
CA ARG A 18 5.64 4.38 9.54
C ARG A 18 5.45 4.93 10.95
N TRP A 19 5.38 6.23 11.06
CA TRP A 19 5.20 6.93 12.35
C TRP A 19 6.29 6.59 13.38
N ASN A 20 7.50 6.21 12.92
CA ASN A 20 8.61 5.76 13.76
C ASN A 20 9.16 6.84 14.71
N ASN A 21 8.77 8.10 14.51
CA ASN A 21 9.11 9.24 15.35
C ASN A 21 8.08 9.51 16.47
N ARG A 22 7.06 8.67 16.60
CA ARG A 22 5.98 8.80 17.61
C ARG A 22 5.64 7.44 18.24
N PRO A 23 5.13 7.42 19.47
CA PRO A 23 4.51 6.21 20.03
C PRO A 23 3.31 5.81 19.15
N ALA A 24 3.18 4.51 18.89
CA ALA A 24 2.08 3.97 18.09
C ALA A 24 1.56 2.67 18.70
N ILE A 25 0.25 2.54 18.82
CA ILE A 25 -0.41 1.28 19.22
C ILE A 25 -0.58 0.37 18.01
N LEU A 26 -0.96 0.95 16.88
CA LEU A 26 -1.02 0.27 15.60
C LEU A 26 0.21 0.62 14.77
N ARG A 27 0.99 -0.40 14.46
CA ARG A 27 2.21 -0.25 13.69
C ARG A 27 1.93 -0.61 12.24
N PHE A 28 2.05 0.37 11.38
CA PHE A 28 1.94 0.23 9.93
C PHE A 28 3.35 0.17 9.33
N SER A 29 3.61 -0.83 8.50
CA SER A 29 4.79 -0.84 7.65
C SER A 29 4.55 -0.02 6.38
N GLU A 30 5.62 0.29 5.62
CA GLU A 30 5.46 0.91 4.31
C GLU A 30 4.70 -0.01 3.33
N ALA A 31 4.87 -1.32 3.43
CA ALA A 31 4.09 -2.27 2.63
C ALA A 31 2.59 -2.23 2.98
N ASP A 32 2.24 -2.09 4.27
CA ASP A 32 0.84 -1.93 4.70
C ASP A 32 0.22 -0.67 4.11
N ASN A 33 0.90 0.46 4.26
CA ASN A 33 0.43 1.72 3.72
C ASN A 33 0.31 1.68 2.20
N ALA A 34 1.29 1.11 1.51
CA ALA A 34 1.27 0.98 0.05
C ALA A 34 0.07 0.17 -0.43
N TYR A 35 -0.21 -0.96 0.24
CA TYR A 35 -1.40 -1.76 -0.06
C TYR A 35 -2.69 -1.00 0.23
N ASN A 36 -2.83 -0.46 1.44
CA ASN A 36 -4.04 0.22 1.86
C ASN A 36 -4.37 1.42 0.96
N THR A 37 -3.34 2.19 0.59
CA THR A 37 -3.51 3.32 -0.33
C THR A 37 -3.88 2.86 -1.73
N PHE A 38 -3.18 1.84 -2.26
CA PHE A 38 -3.52 1.32 -3.57
C PHE A 38 -4.93 0.71 -3.59
N PHE A 39 -5.32 -0.03 -2.55
CA PHE A 39 -6.67 -0.58 -2.43
C PHE A 39 -7.74 0.52 -2.46
N LEU A 40 -7.51 1.61 -1.74
CA LEU A 40 -8.46 2.73 -1.75
C LEU A 40 -8.49 3.42 -3.12
N SER A 41 -7.34 3.63 -3.78
CA SER A 41 -7.27 4.11 -5.17
C SER A 41 -8.01 3.15 -6.12
N PHE A 42 -7.83 1.84 -5.96
CA PHE A 42 -8.55 0.80 -6.71
C PHE A 42 -10.06 0.98 -6.60
N VAL A 43 -10.59 1.12 -5.37
CA VAL A 43 -12.04 1.30 -5.15
C VAL A 43 -12.53 2.61 -5.81
N PHE A 44 -11.80 3.70 -5.63
CA PHE A 44 -12.16 5.01 -6.20
C PHE A 44 -12.16 4.99 -7.73
N ARG A 45 -11.14 4.38 -8.33
CA ARG A 45 -11.05 4.23 -9.80
C ARG A 45 -12.12 3.30 -10.34
N ALA A 46 -12.42 2.20 -9.65
CA ALA A 46 -13.52 1.31 -10.01
C ALA A 46 -14.88 2.04 -10.02
N MET A 47 -15.10 2.94 -9.03
CA MET A 47 -16.32 3.78 -9.00
C MET A 47 -16.41 4.74 -10.20
N ARG A 48 -15.29 5.07 -10.84
CA ARG A 48 -15.21 5.95 -12.01
C ARG A 48 -15.06 5.21 -13.34
N GLY A 49 -14.85 3.88 -13.29
CA GLY A 49 -14.56 3.08 -14.48
C GLY A 49 -13.18 3.38 -15.09
N GLU A 50 -12.19 3.75 -14.28
CA GLU A 50 -10.84 4.12 -14.70
C GLU A 50 -9.87 2.95 -14.57
N SER A 51 -8.80 2.97 -15.39
CA SER A 51 -7.71 1.98 -15.35
C SER A 51 -6.93 2.03 -14.04
N LEU A 52 -6.51 0.85 -13.58
CA LEU A 52 -5.78 0.66 -12.31
C LEU A 52 -4.26 0.73 -12.48
N GLU A 53 -3.75 0.35 -13.64
CA GLU A 53 -2.31 0.29 -13.90
C GLU A 53 -1.59 1.63 -13.65
N PRO A 54 -2.12 2.80 -14.05
CA PRO A 54 -1.49 4.09 -13.76
C PRO A 54 -1.37 4.36 -12.26
N ALA A 55 -2.40 4.03 -11.46
CA ALA A 55 -2.36 4.17 -10.00
C ALA A 55 -1.32 3.26 -9.36
N LEU A 56 -1.21 2.00 -9.82
CA LEU A 56 -0.20 1.08 -9.34
C LEU A 56 1.21 1.58 -9.66
N ARG A 57 1.47 2.00 -10.89
CA ARG A 57 2.78 2.54 -11.28
C ARG A 57 3.15 3.80 -10.50
N TRP A 58 2.19 4.69 -10.28
CA TRP A 58 2.42 5.86 -9.43
C TRP A 58 2.78 5.45 -8.00
N ARG A 59 2.05 4.48 -7.42
CA ARG A 59 2.36 3.95 -6.09
C ARG A 59 3.75 3.33 -6.04
N LEU A 60 4.11 2.49 -6.99
CA LEU A 60 5.42 1.85 -7.06
C LEU A 60 6.55 2.87 -7.16
N SER A 61 6.40 3.93 -7.97
CA SER A 61 7.40 5.00 -8.10
C SER A 61 7.65 5.75 -6.79
N ARG A 62 6.69 5.74 -5.86
CA ARG A 62 6.83 6.34 -4.52
C ARG A 62 7.40 5.39 -3.48
N GLU A 63 7.06 4.12 -3.58
CA GLU A 63 7.42 3.13 -2.54
C GLU A 63 8.78 2.50 -2.78
N LEU A 64 9.12 2.17 -4.02
CA LEU A 64 10.36 1.45 -4.32
C LEU A 64 11.64 2.20 -3.92
N PRO A 65 11.76 3.54 -4.05
CA PRO A 65 12.92 4.26 -3.54
C PRO A 65 13.13 4.11 -2.02
N LYS A 66 12.07 3.85 -1.24
CA LYS A 66 12.15 3.65 0.21
C LYS A 66 12.91 2.37 0.59
N ILE A 67 12.98 1.39 -0.31
CA ILE A 67 13.79 0.17 -0.11
C ILE A 67 15.25 0.53 0.22
N VAL A 68 15.73 1.63 -0.34
CA VAL A 68 17.08 2.16 -0.16
C VAL A 68 17.11 3.27 0.90
N LEU A 69 16.13 4.19 0.86
CA LEU A 69 16.12 5.39 1.69
C LEU A 69 15.58 5.16 3.11
N SER A 70 14.83 4.07 3.35
CA SER A 70 14.04 3.90 4.57
C SER A 70 12.91 4.93 4.71
N ASP A 71 12.23 4.97 5.86
CA ASP A 71 11.18 5.96 6.12
C ASP A 71 11.81 7.32 6.48
N ILE A 72 11.30 8.36 5.84
CA ILE A 72 11.59 9.75 6.18
C ILE A 72 10.26 10.43 6.50
N SER A 73 10.15 10.95 7.72
CA SER A 73 8.91 11.60 8.15
C SER A 73 8.52 12.74 7.20
N LEU A 74 7.22 12.85 6.94
CA LEU A 74 6.68 13.91 6.08
C LEU A 74 7.13 15.30 6.53
N GLN A 75 7.17 15.54 7.84
CA GLN A 75 7.60 16.82 8.42
C GLN A 75 9.07 17.13 8.10
N LEU A 76 9.96 16.14 8.17
CA LEU A 76 11.36 16.35 7.82
C LEU A 76 11.49 16.64 6.32
N LYS A 77 10.79 15.86 5.49
CA LYS A 77 10.77 16.06 4.05
C LYS A 77 10.33 17.47 3.68
N GLU A 78 9.20 17.92 4.19
CA GLU A 78 8.66 19.27 3.92
C GLU A 78 9.58 20.41 4.40
N ARG A 79 10.24 20.21 5.55
CA ARG A 79 11.24 21.19 6.01
C ARG A 79 12.45 21.26 5.07
N ILE A 80 12.94 20.11 4.61
CA ILE A 80 14.03 20.06 3.62
C ILE A 80 13.60 20.77 2.32
N GLU A 81 12.42 20.46 1.82
CA GLU A 81 11.87 21.05 0.59
C GLU A 81 11.71 22.58 0.69
N ARG A 82 11.36 23.11 1.87
CA ARG A 82 11.32 24.58 2.10
C ARG A 82 12.69 25.23 2.03
N PHE A 83 13.75 24.56 2.51
CA PHE A 83 15.12 25.10 2.45
C PHE A 83 15.77 24.88 1.09
N SER A 84 15.48 23.77 0.44
CA SER A 84 16.07 23.41 -0.85
C SER A 84 15.14 22.47 -1.64
N PRO A 85 14.28 23.01 -2.50
CA PRO A 85 13.28 22.24 -3.24
C PRO A 85 13.87 21.14 -4.14
N HIS A 86 15.14 21.26 -4.54
CA HIS A 86 15.79 20.30 -5.44
C HIS A 86 16.34 19.08 -4.74
N VAL A 87 16.67 19.18 -3.45
CA VAL A 87 17.38 18.13 -2.71
C VAL A 87 16.59 16.83 -2.71
N TRP A 88 15.26 16.90 -2.51
CA TRP A 88 14.43 15.69 -2.46
C TRP A 88 14.36 14.96 -3.80
N ASN A 89 14.26 15.69 -4.89
CA ASN A 89 14.30 15.12 -6.23
C ASN A 89 15.65 14.43 -6.51
N ASP A 90 16.75 15.05 -6.10
CA ASP A 90 18.08 14.49 -6.28
C ASP A 90 18.29 13.22 -5.42
N VAL A 91 17.79 13.22 -4.19
CA VAL A 91 17.81 12.04 -3.30
C VAL A 91 16.99 10.90 -3.92
N THR A 92 15.79 11.18 -4.42
CA THR A 92 14.95 10.16 -5.07
C THR A 92 15.63 9.59 -6.32
N LYS A 93 16.21 10.43 -7.18
CA LYS A 93 16.95 9.99 -8.37
C LYS A 93 18.14 9.11 -8.00
N LYS A 94 18.90 9.46 -6.95
CA LYS A 94 20.01 8.65 -6.46
C LYS A 94 19.53 7.30 -5.94
N ALA A 95 18.42 7.25 -5.22
CA ALA A 95 17.82 6.02 -4.75
C ALA A 95 17.37 5.11 -5.90
N ILE A 96 16.74 5.66 -6.95
CA ILE A 96 16.38 4.90 -8.15
C ILE A 96 17.63 4.34 -8.85
N ASN A 97 18.68 5.13 -8.96
CA ASN A 97 19.96 4.65 -9.52
C ASN A 97 20.57 3.53 -8.67
N GLU A 98 20.46 3.61 -7.35
CA GLU A 98 20.91 2.56 -6.44
C GLU A 98 20.08 1.28 -6.58
N LEU A 99 18.76 1.38 -6.76
CA LEU A 99 17.91 0.23 -7.08
C LEU A 99 18.37 -0.47 -8.35
N SER A 100 18.90 0.25 -9.34
CA SER A 100 19.45 -0.31 -10.58
C SER A 100 20.72 -1.16 -10.36
N THR A 101 21.31 -1.15 -9.16
CA THR A 101 22.40 -2.06 -8.80
C THR A 101 21.90 -3.42 -8.33
N ILE A 102 20.68 -3.52 -7.86
CA ILE A 102 20.05 -4.75 -7.34
C ILE A 102 19.02 -5.36 -8.29
N ALA A 103 18.55 -4.60 -9.27
CA ALA A 103 17.63 -5.03 -10.32
C ALA A 103 18.20 -4.70 -11.72
N ASP A 104 17.77 -5.44 -12.73
CA ASP A 104 18.08 -5.02 -14.10
C ASP A 104 17.27 -3.77 -14.48
N LYS A 105 17.82 -2.99 -15.44
CA LYS A 105 17.21 -1.74 -15.87
C LYS A 105 15.79 -1.95 -16.43
N GLU A 106 15.58 -3.03 -17.18
CA GLU A 106 14.28 -3.38 -17.75
C GLU A 106 13.21 -3.49 -16.66
N LEU A 107 13.54 -4.12 -15.52
CA LEU A 107 12.64 -4.25 -14.39
C LEU A 107 12.37 -2.89 -13.72
N ILE A 108 13.38 -2.05 -13.56
CA ILE A 108 13.20 -0.72 -12.99
C ILE A 108 12.33 0.15 -13.89
N ASP A 109 12.59 0.19 -15.19
CA ASP A 109 11.80 0.97 -16.17
C ASP A 109 10.34 0.48 -16.25
N LEU A 110 10.12 -0.81 -15.99
CA LEU A 110 8.78 -1.39 -15.89
C LEU A 110 7.99 -0.87 -14.68
N LEU A 111 8.65 -0.71 -13.54
CA LEU A 111 8.01 -0.45 -12.25
C LEU A 111 7.96 1.04 -11.89
N ILE A 112 8.99 1.78 -12.29
CA ILE A 112 9.18 3.18 -11.90
C ILE A 112 8.96 4.06 -13.13
N ASP A 113 8.11 5.05 -12.97
CA ASP A 113 7.98 6.16 -13.91
C ASP A 113 8.90 7.30 -13.44
N GLU A 114 9.76 7.83 -14.32
CA GLU A 114 10.64 8.95 -13.99
C GLU A 114 9.88 10.24 -13.67
N SER A 115 8.67 10.37 -14.21
CA SER A 115 7.78 11.51 -13.97
C SER A 115 6.36 11.00 -13.69
N PRO A 116 6.16 10.31 -12.55
CA PRO A 116 4.88 9.68 -12.26
C PRO A 116 3.79 10.75 -12.17
N LYS A 117 2.84 10.67 -13.10
CA LYS A 117 1.63 11.47 -13.02
C LYS A 117 0.66 10.77 -12.09
N TYR A 118 0.17 11.49 -11.12
CA TYR A 118 -0.96 11.04 -10.32
C TYR A 118 -2.21 11.77 -10.80
N GLU A 119 -3.34 11.15 -10.58
CA GLU A 119 -4.61 11.85 -10.60
C GLU A 119 -4.96 12.28 -9.18
N GLU A 120 -5.74 13.36 -9.05
CA GLU A 120 -6.14 13.91 -7.74
C GLU A 120 -6.79 12.85 -6.86
N ILE A 121 -7.49 11.89 -7.50
CA ILE A 121 -8.16 10.78 -6.80
C ILE A 121 -7.18 9.81 -6.12
N ASP A 122 -6.03 9.54 -6.74
CA ASP A 122 -4.98 8.69 -6.15
C ASP A 122 -4.30 9.40 -4.99
N LYS A 123 -4.12 10.72 -5.14
CA LYS A 123 -3.57 11.56 -4.07
C LYS A 123 -4.54 11.67 -2.90
N LEU A 124 -5.83 11.75 -3.17
CA LEU A 124 -6.87 11.75 -2.14
C LEU A 124 -6.87 10.45 -1.35
N ALA A 125 -6.75 9.29 -2.03
CA ALA A 125 -6.61 8.00 -1.37
C ALA A 125 -5.38 7.93 -0.46
N ASP A 126 -4.22 8.44 -0.92
CA ASP A 126 -2.97 8.52 -0.13
C ASP A 126 -3.14 9.36 1.15
N LEU A 127 -3.81 10.50 1.03
CA LEU A 127 -4.07 11.38 2.16
C LEU A 127 -5.09 10.76 3.14
N TYR A 128 -6.15 10.13 2.64
CA TYR A 128 -7.15 9.49 3.49
C TYR A 128 -6.55 8.34 4.28
N VAL A 129 -5.75 7.46 3.66
CA VAL A 129 -5.10 6.37 4.39
C VAL A 129 -4.14 6.92 5.45
N SER A 130 -3.30 7.90 5.11
CA SER A 130 -2.40 8.52 6.09
C SER A 130 -3.15 9.18 7.25
N TYR A 131 -4.27 9.84 6.95
CA TYR A 131 -5.15 10.44 7.97
C TYR A 131 -5.75 9.36 8.89
N LEU A 132 -6.27 8.27 8.32
CA LEU A 132 -6.88 7.18 9.08
C LEU A 132 -5.85 6.46 9.96
N GLU A 133 -4.62 6.24 9.49
CA GLU A 133 -3.52 5.72 10.31
C GLU A 133 -3.21 6.63 11.51
N ALA A 134 -3.12 7.94 11.26
CA ALA A 134 -2.87 8.93 12.31
C ALA A 134 -4.05 9.01 13.29
N TYR A 135 -5.27 8.98 12.78
CA TYR A 135 -6.50 9.00 13.59
C TYR A 135 -6.60 7.79 14.52
N GLU A 136 -6.32 6.57 14.03
CA GLU A 136 -6.34 5.36 14.85
C GLU A 136 -5.34 5.43 16.02
N ASN A 137 -4.11 5.86 15.74
CA ASN A 137 -3.12 6.05 16.80
C ASN A 137 -3.44 7.23 17.72
N GLY A 138 -4.14 8.24 17.19
CA GLY A 138 -4.62 9.41 17.91
C GLY A 138 -5.65 9.10 19.00
N LYS A 139 -6.28 7.93 18.96
CA LYS A 139 -7.19 7.46 20.02
C LYS A 139 -6.46 7.18 21.35
N VAL A 140 -5.14 6.99 21.31
CA VAL A 140 -4.32 6.62 22.48
C VAL A 140 -3.19 7.60 22.74
N PHE A 141 -2.57 8.13 21.67
CA PHE A 141 -1.41 9.02 21.76
C PHE A 141 -1.70 10.38 21.12
N ASP A 142 -0.85 11.37 21.38
CA ASP A 142 -0.98 12.68 20.73
C ASP A 142 -0.56 12.65 19.28
N TYR A 143 -1.56 12.60 18.41
CA TYR A 143 -1.45 12.72 16.95
C TYR A 143 -2.21 13.94 16.41
N SER A 144 -2.55 14.92 17.27
CA SER A 144 -3.31 16.12 16.89
C SER A 144 -2.64 16.84 15.72
N GLN A 145 -1.34 17.10 15.80
CA GLN A 145 -0.59 17.78 14.73
C GLN A 145 -0.62 17.03 13.38
N PRO A 146 -0.27 15.72 13.26
CA PRO A 146 -0.40 14.99 12.00
C PRO A 146 -1.84 14.97 11.46
N VAL A 147 -2.82 14.80 12.31
CA VAL A 147 -4.24 14.80 11.92
C VAL A 147 -4.66 16.16 11.35
N GLU A 148 -4.27 17.27 11.99
CA GLU A 148 -4.52 18.62 11.49
C GLU A 148 -3.86 18.87 10.15
N GLU A 149 -2.54 18.60 10.03
CA GLU A 149 -1.78 18.77 8.79
C GLU A 149 -2.38 17.96 7.62
N LEU A 150 -2.80 16.72 7.86
CA LEU A 150 -3.41 15.88 6.85
C LEU A 150 -4.82 16.37 6.47
N ASN A 151 -5.58 16.85 7.45
CA ASN A 151 -6.92 17.42 7.21
C ASN A 151 -6.85 18.69 6.36
N GLU A 152 -5.88 19.58 6.61
CA GLU A 152 -5.62 20.74 5.78
C GLU A 152 -5.30 20.35 4.32
N LYS A 153 -4.43 19.35 4.13
CA LYS A 153 -4.06 18.84 2.78
C LYS A 153 -5.25 18.23 2.06
N ILE A 154 -6.08 17.46 2.76
CA ILE A 154 -7.32 16.90 2.22
C ILE A 154 -8.26 18.04 1.81
N SER A 155 -8.43 19.04 2.66
CA SER A 155 -9.30 20.19 2.37
C SER A 155 -8.83 20.97 1.15
N HIS A 156 -7.52 21.18 1.00
CA HIS A 156 -6.96 21.84 -0.17
C HIS A 156 -7.18 21.05 -1.46
N LEU A 157 -6.92 19.73 -1.43
CA LEU A 157 -7.11 18.88 -2.60
C LEU A 157 -8.60 18.71 -2.94
N SER A 158 -9.47 18.74 -1.95
CA SER A 158 -10.92 18.58 -2.13
C SER A 158 -11.57 19.71 -2.93
N VAL A 159 -10.89 20.82 -3.12
CA VAL A 159 -11.38 21.94 -3.98
C VAL A 159 -11.49 21.50 -5.45
N ASP A 160 -10.70 20.51 -5.87
CA ASP A 160 -10.70 19.98 -7.24
C ASP A 160 -11.87 18.99 -7.50
N PHE A 161 -12.64 18.65 -6.47
CA PHE A 161 -13.77 17.74 -6.54
C PHE A 161 -15.10 18.46 -6.25
N SER A 162 -16.21 17.89 -6.73
CA SER A 162 -17.53 18.32 -6.25
C SER A 162 -17.71 17.98 -4.77
N ALA A 163 -18.46 18.79 -4.02
CA ALA A 163 -18.73 18.52 -2.60
C ALA A 163 -19.37 17.13 -2.38
N GLY A 164 -20.28 16.72 -3.25
CA GLY A 164 -20.93 15.41 -3.18
C GLY A 164 -19.96 14.25 -3.44
N ASP A 165 -18.94 14.44 -4.29
CA ASP A 165 -17.92 13.44 -4.54
C ASP A 165 -16.98 13.29 -3.34
N VAL A 166 -16.59 14.39 -2.71
CA VAL A 166 -15.74 14.37 -1.49
C VAL A 166 -16.42 13.59 -0.38
N ASP A 167 -17.69 13.88 -0.08
CA ASP A 167 -18.46 13.17 0.93
C ASP A 167 -18.61 11.68 0.62
N ARG A 168 -18.81 11.36 -0.66
CA ARG A 168 -18.93 9.98 -1.13
C ARG A 168 -17.60 9.22 -0.98
N TYR A 169 -16.48 9.81 -1.42
CA TYR A 169 -15.16 9.17 -1.28
C TYR A 169 -14.76 9.01 0.18
N TRP A 170 -15.07 10.00 1.03
CA TRP A 170 -14.82 9.89 2.45
C TRP A 170 -15.63 8.77 3.11
N SER A 171 -16.92 8.67 2.81
CA SER A 171 -17.79 7.61 3.32
C SER A 171 -17.30 6.22 2.89
N VAL A 172 -16.89 6.08 1.63
CA VAL A 172 -16.32 4.83 1.10
C VAL A 172 -14.98 4.51 1.77
N ALA A 173 -14.11 5.51 1.96
CA ALA A 173 -12.83 5.32 2.65
C ALA A 173 -13.02 4.80 4.07
N GLN A 174 -13.96 5.37 4.84
CA GLN A 174 -14.27 4.92 6.19
C GLN A 174 -14.82 3.49 6.23
N TYR A 175 -15.69 3.14 5.27
CA TYR A 175 -16.25 1.80 5.19
C TYR A 175 -15.18 0.75 4.87
N VAL A 176 -14.38 1.01 3.86
CA VAL A 176 -13.28 0.12 3.42
C VAL A 176 -12.19 0.01 4.48
N TRP A 177 -11.93 1.10 5.23
CA TRP A 177 -10.88 1.15 6.25
C TRP A 177 -11.02 0.06 7.29
N VAL A 178 -12.23 -0.33 7.67
CA VAL A 178 -12.45 -1.40 8.66
C VAL A 178 -11.81 -2.72 8.19
N ALA A 179 -12.01 -3.09 6.93
CA ALA A 179 -11.39 -4.28 6.36
C ALA A 179 -9.86 -4.14 6.25
N LEU A 180 -9.38 -3.01 5.76
CA LEU A 180 -7.94 -2.73 5.65
C LEU A 180 -7.23 -2.75 7.00
N LEU A 181 -7.87 -2.20 8.03
CA LEU A 181 -7.35 -2.22 9.39
C LEU A 181 -7.24 -3.64 9.95
N ASN A 182 -8.24 -4.48 9.68
CA ASN A 182 -8.21 -5.89 10.04
C ASN A 182 -7.04 -6.60 9.35
N LEU A 183 -6.88 -6.45 8.03
CA LEU A 183 -5.77 -7.06 7.27
C LEU A 183 -4.39 -6.59 7.78
N THR A 184 -4.27 -5.31 8.14
CA THR A 184 -3.03 -4.74 8.69
C THR A 184 -2.74 -5.23 10.11
N SER A 185 -3.78 -5.51 10.90
CA SER A 185 -3.62 -6.01 12.26
C SER A 185 -3.26 -7.48 12.33
N MET A 186 -3.62 -8.26 11.32
CA MET A 186 -3.36 -9.69 11.27
C MET A 186 -1.92 -9.99 10.87
N VAL A 187 -1.24 -10.74 11.74
CA VAL A 187 0.13 -11.22 11.49
C VAL A 187 0.08 -12.60 10.86
N ARG A 188 0.63 -12.72 9.66
CA ARG A 188 0.73 -14.01 8.95
C ARG A 188 1.74 -14.95 9.62
N TRP A 189 1.51 -16.24 9.48
CA TRP A 189 2.41 -17.27 10.00
C TRP A 189 2.61 -17.16 11.52
N ASN A 190 1.59 -16.78 12.26
CA ASN A 190 1.61 -16.60 13.71
C ASN A 190 2.01 -17.87 14.50
N ARG A 191 2.06 -19.05 13.84
CA ARG A 191 2.53 -20.32 14.42
C ARG A 191 4.04 -20.52 14.32
N THR A 192 4.75 -19.66 13.58
CA THR A 192 6.17 -19.81 13.31
C THR A 192 6.92 -18.59 13.80
N HIS A 193 7.96 -18.78 14.60
CA HIS A 193 8.80 -17.67 15.00
C HIS A 193 9.46 -17.04 13.77
N ARG A 194 9.33 -15.73 13.62
CA ARG A 194 9.91 -14.94 12.53
C ARG A 194 10.52 -13.65 13.03
N ASN A 195 11.65 -13.28 12.47
CA ASN A 195 12.31 -12.02 12.79
C ASN A 195 11.59 -10.81 12.17
N ILE A 196 10.85 -11.02 11.07
CA ILE A 196 10.10 -9.99 10.36
C ILE A 196 8.61 -10.26 10.56
N ARG A 197 7.90 -9.27 11.10
CA ARG A 197 6.44 -9.28 11.15
C ARG A 197 5.91 -9.00 9.75
N SER A 198 5.16 -9.92 9.20
CA SER A 198 4.45 -9.78 7.94
C SER A 198 2.95 -9.78 8.23
N THR A 199 2.27 -8.73 7.88
CA THR A 199 0.81 -8.60 7.97
C THR A 199 0.15 -9.13 6.71
N VAL A 200 -1.17 -9.33 6.72
CA VAL A 200 -1.90 -9.73 5.51
C VAL A 200 -1.85 -8.61 4.46
N SER A 201 -2.07 -7.34 4.85
CA SER A 201 -2.00 -6.21 3.90
C SER A 201 -0.60 -6.06 3.29
N GLY A 202 0.46 -6.11 4.11
CA GLY A 202 1.83 -6.03 3.61
C GLY A 202 2.18 -7.20 2.66
N HIS A 203 1.73 -8.42 2.98
CA HIS A 203 1.84 -9.56 2.08
C HIS A 203 1.12 -9.32 0.76
N SER A 204 -0.12 -8.84 0.81
CA SER A 204 -0.94 -8.58 -0.38
C SER A 204 -0.28 -7.55 -1.30
N PHE A 205 0.40 -6.54 -0.74
CA PHE A 205 1.20 -5.62 -1.56
C PHE A 205 2.35 -6.34 -2.29
N ILE A 206 3.10 -7.20 -1.58
CA ILE A 206 4.20 -7.97 -2.21
C ILE A 206 3.68 -8.88 -3.31
N VAL A 207 2.55 -9.58 -3.06
CA VAL A 207 1.90 -10.44 -4.07
C VAL A 207 1.46 -9.63 -5.28
N LEU A 208 0.82 -8.47 -5.09
CA LEU A 208 0.42 -7.57 -6.16
C LEU A 208 1.60 -7.16 -7.03
N VAL A 209 2.71 -6.72 -6.42
CA VAL A 209 3.91 -6.30 -7.15
C VAL A 209 4.51 -7.45 -7.94
N ILE A 210 4.66 -8.63 -7.32
CA ILE A 210 5.23 -9.82 -8.00
C ILE A 210 4.32 -10.25 -9.15
N SER A 211 3.01 -10.31 -8.95
CA SER A 211 2.05 -10.69 -9.99
C SER A 211 2.08 -9.73 -11.17
N TYR A 212 2.14 -8.42 -10.90
CA TYR A 212 2.29 -7.40 -11.92
C TYR A 212 3.59 -7.57 -12.72
N ILE A 213 4.72 -7.76 -12.04
CA ILE A 213 6.03 -8.02 -12.68
C ILE A 213 5.94 -9.23 -13.61
N ILE A 214 5.42 -10.35 -13.11
CA ILE A 214 5.31 -11.59 -13.89
C ILE A 214 4.43 -11.35 -15.12
N ALA A 215 3.25 -10.77 -14.93
CA ALA A 215 2.30 -10.51 -16.01
C ALA A 215 2.91 -9.63 -17.13
N LYS A 216 3.65 -8.58 -16.76
CA LYS A 216 4.33 -7.71 -17.72
C LYS A 216 5.46 -8.43 -18.45
N LEU A 217 6.25 -9.25 -17.75
CA LEU A 217 7.38 -9.98 -18.33
C LEU A 217 6.92 -11.09 -19.30
N VAL A 218 5.78 -11.73 -19.03
CA VAL A 218 5.19 -12.73 -19.94
C VAL A 218 4.25 -12.11 -20.96
N GLN A 219 4.12 -10.78 -20.99
CA GLN A 219 3.23 -10.03 -21.87
C GLN A 219 1.77 -10.51 -21.79
N TYR A 220 1.30 -10.71 -20.56
CA TYR A 220 -0.10 -11.10 -20.34
C TYR A 220 -1.05 -9.99 -20.81
N ASN A 221 -2.10 -10.36 -21.54
CA ASN A 221 -2.94 -9.40 -22.26
C ASN A 221 -3.84 -8.56 -21.33
N ASP A 222 -4.29 -9.12 -20.21
CA ASP A 222 -5.21 -8.43 -19.30
C ASP A 222 -4.52 -8.10 -17.96
N ILE A 223 -3.76 -7.02 -17.98
CA ILE A 223 -3.05 -6.52 -16.79
C ILE A 223 -4.02 -6.07 -15.70
N GLU A 224 -5.17 -5.50 -16.09
CA GLU A 224 -6.21 -5.04 -15.16
C GLU A 224 -6.80 -6.22 -14.37
N GLU A 225 -7.00 -7.37 -15.02
CA GLU A 225 -7.44 -8.60 -14.34
C GLU A 225 -6.42 -9.05 -13.29
N ILE A 226 -5.12 -9.06 -13.62
CA ILE A 226 -4.07 -9.46 -12.67
C ILE A 226 -4.00 -8.52 -11.49
N ILE A 227 -4.06 -7.20 -11.73
CA ILE A 227 -4.07 -6.20 -10.66
C ILE A 227 -5.29 -6.41 -9.76
N THR A 228 -6.48 -6.57 -10.35
CA THR A 228 -7.73 -6.78 -9.62
C THR A 228 -7.66 -8.03 -8.74
N ARG A 229 -7.31 -9.17 -9.32
CA ARG A 229 -7.23 -10.45 -8.60
C ARG A 229 -6.19 -10.41 -7.48
N SER A 230 -5.00 -9.84 -7.76
CA SER A 230 -3.93 -9.74 -6.76
C SER A 230 -4.26 -8.76 -5.64
N THR A 231 -5.07 -7.73 -5.91
CA THR A 231 -5.52 -6.79 -4.88
C THR A 231 -6.57 -7.42 -3.96
N LEU A 232 -7.46 -8.24 -4.50
CA LEU A 232 -8.61 -8.77 -3.76
C LEU A 232 -8.38 -10.15 -3.14
N HIS A 233 -7.27 -10.84 -3.43
CA HIS A 233 -7.09 -12.27 -3.13
C HIS A 233 -7.22 -12.63 -1.64
N ASP A 234 -6.74 -11.78 -0.74
CA ASP A 234 -6.79 -11.98 0.71
C ASP A 234 -7.86 -11.09 1.40
N LEU A 235 -8.71 -10.37 0.63
CA LEU A 235 -9.77 -9.52 1.21
C LEU A 235 -10.73 -10.30 2.13
N PRO A 236 -11.14 -11.54 1.80
CA PRO A 236 -11.99 -12.33 2.70
C PRO A 236 -11.39 -12.54 4.08
N GLU A 237 -10.04 -12.59 4.20
CA GLU A 237 -9.37 -12.76 5.49
C GLU A 237 -9.65 -11.60 6.46
N ALA A 238 -10.01 -10.42 5.97
CA ALA A 238 -10.43 -9.30 6.80
C ALA A 238 -11.61 -9.64 7.73
N PHE A 239 -12.42 -10.62 7.34
CA PHE A 239 -13.64 -11.04 8.03
C PHE A 239 -13.50 -12.41 8.68
N THR A 240 -12.75 -13.34 8.07
CA THR A 240 -12.60 -14.73 8.54
C THR A 240 -11.32 -14.94 9.38
N GLY A 241 -10.36 -14.02 9.28
CA GLY A 241 -9.02 -14.21 9.82
C GLY A 241 -8.11 -15.04 8.90
N ASP A 242 -6.79 -14.92 9.09
CA ASP A 242 -5.77 -15.72 8.34
C ASP A 242 -5.82 -17.19 8.79
N VAL A 243 -6.62 -18.00 8.11
CA VAL A 243 -6.66 -19.46 8.31
C VAL A 243 -5.61 -20.09 7.40
N ILE A 244 -4.51 -20.53 8.00
CA ILE A 244 -3.38 -21.10 7.26
C ILE A 244 -3.77 -22.35 6.45
N THR A 245 -3.26 -22.49 5.24
CA THR A 245 -3.53 -23.58 4.30
C THR A 245 -3.46 -24.98 4.93
N PRO A 246 -2.47 -25.34 5.78
CA PRO A 246 -2.46 -26.65 6.44
C PRO A 246 -3.65 -26.90 7.37
N THR A 247 -4.29 -25.84 7.86
CA THR A 247 -5.52 -25.97 8.67
C THR A 247 -6.73 -26.10 7.78
N LYS A 248 -6.85 -25.26 6.74
CA LYS A 248 -7.93 -25.36 5.73
C LYS A 248 -8.00 -26.77 5.12
N LYS A 249 -6.85 -27.36 4.78
CA LYS A 249 -6.72 -28.67 4.13
C LYS A 249 -6.74 -29.87 5.08
N LYS A 250 -7.13 -29.73 6.34
CA LYS A 250 -7.23 -30.89 7.26
C LYS A 250 -8.34 -31.86 6.86
N THR A 251 -9.43 -31.35 6.33
CA THR A 251 -10.50 -32.16 5.73
C THR A 251 -11.01 -31.42 4.49
N GLU A 252 -11.46 -32.16 3.47
CA GLU A 252 -12.07 -31.58 2.26
C GLU A 252 -13.30 -30.73 2.63
N GLU A 253 -14.11 -31.22 3.55
CA GLU A 253 -15.30 -30.51 4.05
C GLU A 253 -14.95 -29.13 4.65
N LEU A 254 -13.86 -29.03 5.45
CA LEU A 254 -13.43 -27.76 6.02
C LEU A 254 -12.96 -26.79 4.94
N GLU A 255 -12.21 -27.26 3.93
CA GLU A 255 -11.75 -26.44 2.82
C GLU A 255 -12.93 -25.86 2.02
N GLU A 256 -13.94 -26.70 1.73
CA GLU A 256 -15.16 -26.27 1.05
C GLU A 256 -15.96 -25.25 1.86
N LEU A 257 -16.18 -25.50 3.15
CA LEU A 257 -16.95 -24.61 4.03
C LEU A 257 -16.24 -23.26 4.20
N VAL A 258 -14.94 -23.23 4.39
CA VAL A 258 -14.17 -21.97 4.46
C VAL A 258 -14.34 -21.19 3.16
N SER A 259 -14.23 -21.85 2.01
CA SER A 259 -14.41 -21.21 0.69
C SER A 259 -15.83 -20.66 0.47
N VAL A 260 -16.85 -21.31 1.04
CA VAL A 260 -18.24 -20.81 0.99
C VAL A 260 -18.37 -19.55 1.84
N VAL A 261 -17.90 -19.62 3.10
CA VAL A 261 -17.96 -18.48 4.03
C VAL A 261 -17.19 -17.28 3.50
N GLU A 262 -15.97 -17.49 2.96
CA GLU A 262 -15.18 -16.42 2.34
C GLU A 262 -15.93 -15.73 1.19
N ARG A 263 -16.71 -16.47 0.38
CA ARG A 263 -17.52 -15.91 -0.71
C ARG A 263 -18.79 -15.19 -0.24
N GLU A 264 -19.34 -15.56 0.90
CA GLU A 264 -20.53 -14.90 1.46
C GLU A 264 -20.20 -13.59 2.16
N MET A 265 -18.94 -13.40 2.57
CA MET A 265 -18.49 -12.23 3.34
C MET A 265 -17.93 -11.08 2.49
N VAL A 266 -17.69 -11.32 1.20
CA VAL A 266 -17.18 -10.36 0.21
C VAL A 266 -18.26 -10.06 -0.83
#